data_8b604afb0e0777dfdbf49d4cd2580e88
#
_entry.id   8b604afb0e0777dfdbf49d4cd2580e88
#
_cell.length_a   1.000
_cell.length_b   1.000
_cell.length_c   1.000
_cell.angle_alpha   90.00
_cell.angle_beta   90.00
_cell.angle_gamma   90.00
#
_symmetry.space_group_name_H-M   'P 1'
#
loop_
_entity.id
_entity.type
_entity.pdbx_description
1 polymer ?
#
loop_
_entity_poly.entity_id
_entity_poly.type
_entity_poly.pdbx_seq_one_letter_code
_entity_poly.pdbx_strand_id
1 'polypeptide(L)'
;MKKIVFFFLMTILIASCHQEELSSVPDEPEGKQPVFDLSEEEVLQGCIYVKLKEEPAGEVRVRSIGNTVTTGVKVLDRAASSLKIERMERTFPYAGKFEERTRKEGLHLWYNVWFSKETSATRAATEVAFLDGIETAVPVPKIVSRATPETAWSLYGVRTGEWLFNDPDLSRQWYLDNPGTESWQKKGADIRLFDVWKQYNGNPAVIVAVVDGGINQEHPDLQDNLWTNPDEIPGNGMDDDGNGYVDDIHGYNFVDDNATLVPHRHGTHVAGTIGATNNNGTGISSIAGGDGTSGSGVRLMSCQILKSLISIGGEVASDPFIAAAIKYGADNGAVISQNSWGYAATRAGRNASSYINPVHNKEAIDYFIKYAGCDNKGEQLDGSPMKGGIVLFASGNANTSDPRIAAPADYEKVVAVAAIEADYRKASYSNYGTYTDISAPGGSLDGDGRIWSTTTERSNNYEYLAGTSMACPLVSGVAALVIEKYGVGKKGFTPEALKEILYQSAYDLDEYNPRYAGQLGHGCVDAAAALEIDVSNLHPFILKSNQITDNMLIFSVSSSMSGNGKLILYNGIGSKVLDLHLKLEAASLHAVDITKLSAGYYTLVYQAKGMEIREKFIKY
;
A
#
# COMPACT_ATOMS: atom_id res chain seq x y z
N MET A 1 -34.35 30.45 -72.45
CA MET A 1 -34.40 30.27 -71.02
C MET A 1 -33.15 29.55 -70.62
N LYS A 2 -32.27 30.30 -70.01
CA LYS A 2 -30.82 29.91 -69.83
C LYS A 2 -30.65 28.94 -68.69
N LYS A 3 -29.94 27.82 -68.99
CA LYS A 3 -29.38 26.85 -68.00
C LYS A 3 -28.04 27.40 -67.50
N ILE A 4 -27.89 27.57 -66.23
CA ILE A 4 -26.61 27.85 -65.58
C ILE A 4 -26.09 26.53 -65.01
N VAL A 5 -24.95 26.10 -65.49
CA VAL A 5 -24.17 24.93 -65.01
C VAL A 5 -23.16 25.48 -64.02
N PHE A 6 -23.20 25.00 -62.76
CA PHE A 6 -22.18 25.26 -61.78
C PHE A 6 -21.17 24.08 -61.78
N PHE A 7 -19.93 24.41 -62.10
CA PHE A 7 -18.78 23.52 -61.97
C PHE A 7 -18.28 23.60 -60.53
N PHE A 8 -18.31 22.50 -59.79
CA PHE A 8 -17.62 22.36 -58.52
C PHE A 8 -16.23 21.80 -58.76
N LEU A 9 -15.20 22.62 -58.52
CA LEU A 9 -13.81 22.18 -58.51
C LEU A 9 -13.56 21.43 -57.17
N MET A 10 -13.28 20.14 -57.28
CA MET A 10 -12.88 19.28 -56.16
C MET A 10 -11.37 19.37 -55.99
N THR A 11 -10.88 20.20 -55.07
CA THR A 11 -9.50 20.25 -54.64
C THR A 11 -9.25 19.07 -53.70
N ILE A 12 -8.45 18.11 -54.16
CA ILE A 12 -7.93 17.00 -53.36
C ILE A 12 -6.82 17.56 -52.47
N LEU A 13 -7.11 17.76 -51.19
CA LEU A 13 -6.10 17.96 -50.15
C LEU A 13 -5.56 16.58 -49.78
N ILE A 14 -4.32 16.28 -50.20
CA ILE A 14 -3.54 15.17 -49.68
C ILE A 14 -3.13 15.56 -48.26
N ALA A 15 -3.84 15.05 -47.25
CA ALA A 15 -3.40 15.13 -45.88
C ALA A 15 -2.30 14.07 -45.67
N SER A 16 -1.07 14.53 -45.56
CA SER A 16 0.06 13.75 -45.09
C SER A 16 -0.24 13.31 -43.65
N CYS A 17 -0.48 12.02 -43.42
CA CYS A 17 -0.48 11.43 -42.08
C CYS A 17 0.93 11.54 -41.51
N HIS A 18 1.16 12.51 -40.64
CA HIS A 18 2.21 12.42 -39.66
C HIS A 18 1.79 11.36 -38.65
N GLN A 19 2.56 10.29 -38.55
CA GLN A 19 2.55 9.39 -37.41
C GLN A 19 3.03 10.21 -36.20
N GLU A 20 2.11 10.65 -35.38
CA GLU A 20 2.45 11.00 -34.00
C GLU A 20 2.77 9.68 -33.30
N GLU A 21 4.05 9.47 -33.02
CA GLU A 21 4.50 8.54 -32.00
C GLU A 21 3.81 8.95 -30.69
N LEU A 22 2.87 8.13 -30.22
CA LEU A 22 2.43 8.18 -28.85
C LEU A 22 3.61 7.74 -27.99
N SER A 23 4.45 8.71 -27.66
CA SER A 23 5.50 8.59 -26.65
C SER A 23 4.86 8.25 -25.32
N SER A 24 5.51 7.35 -24.58
CA SER A 24 5.61 7.29 -23.11
C SER A 24 4.97 8.47 -22.41
N VAL A 25 4.35 8.20 -21.24
CA VAL A 25 3.94 9.22 -20.26
C VAL A 25 4.80 10.47 -20.45
N PRO A 26 4.21 11.65 -20.72
CA PRO A 26 5.01 12.83 -21.00
C PRO A 26 5.95 13.05 -19.82
N ASP A 27 7.26 13.13 -20.11
CA ASP A 27 8.19 13.77 -19.19
C ASP A 27 7.57 15.09 -18.79
N GLU A 28 7.45 15.34 -17.49
CA GLU A 28 6.95 16.61 -16.97
C GLU A 28 7.75 17.74 -17.63
N PRO A 29 7.11 18.75 -18.24
CA PRO A 29 7.85 19.80 -18.91
C PRO A 29 8.67 20.56 -17.87
N GLU A 30 9.98 20.57 -18.04
CA GLU A 30 10.90 21.41 -17.28
C GLU A 30 10.35 22.85 -17.25
N GLY A 31 9.98 23.33 -16.04
CA GLY A 31 9.64 24.74 -15.82
C GLY A 31 8.18 25.09 -15.51
N LYS A 32 7.26 24.13 -15.29
CA LYS A 32 5.94 24.47 -14.74
C LYS A 32 5.99 24.55 -13.22
N GLN A 33 5.41 25.63 -12.67
CA GLN A 33 5.21 25.85 -11.24
C GLN A 33 4.49 24.66 -10.62
N PRO A 34 4.94 24.14 -9.46
CA PRO A 34 4.15 23.18 -8.71
C PRO A 34 2.86 23.89 -8.24
N VAL A 35 1.75 23.57 -8.86
CA VAL A 35 0.44 24.03 -8.41
C VAL A 35 -0.09 22.97 -7.47
N PHE A 36 -0.07 23.25 -6.16
CA PHE A 36 -0.69 22.41 -5.16
C PHE A 36 -2.16 22.78 -5.06
N ASP A 37 -3.06 21.94 -5.58
CA ASP A 37 -4.52 22.11 -5.46
C ASP A 37 -5.06 21.43 -4.19
N LEU A 38 -4.26 21.42 -3.12
CA LEU A 38 -4.65 20.96 -1.80
C LEU A 38 -5.23 22.16 -1.01
N SER A 39 -6.39 21.94 -0.39
CA SER A 39 -6.95 22.95 0.52
C SER A 39 -6.16 22.97 1.83
N GLU A 40 -6.20 24.11 2.52
CA GLU A 40 -5.57 24.25 3.83
C GLU A 40 -6.10 23.26 4.89
N GLU A 41 -7.31 22.73 4.70
CA GLU A 41 -7.91 21.72 5.56
C GLU A 41 -7.29 20.32 5.35
N GLU A 42 -6.68 20.08 4.18
CA GLU A 42 -6.13 18.80 3.76
C GLU A 42 -4.66 18.61 4.11
N VAL A 43 -4.00 19.71 4.50
CA VAL A 43 -2.58 19.72 4.81
C VAL A 43 -2.31 20.11 6.25
N LEU A 44 -1.18 19.67 6.77
CA LEU A 44 -0.65 20.10 8.06
C LEU A 44 -0.17 21.54 7.95
N GLN A 45 -0.77 22.45 8.73
CA GLN A 45 -0.35 23.84 8.74
C GLN A 45 0.96 24.01 9.50
N GLY A 46 1.85 24.84 8.96
CA GLY A 46 3.13 25.19 9.57
C GLY A 46 4.23 24.16 9.35
N CYS A 47 4.06 23.21 8.43
CA CYS A 47 5.10 22.25 8.05
C CYS A 47 5.08 21.94 6.56
N ILE A 48 6.26 21.80 5.96
CA ILE A 48 6.45 21.31 4.59
C ILE A 48 7.60 20.32 4.54
N TYR A 49 7.57 19.40 3.56
CA TYR A 49 8.72 18.61 3.16
C TYR A 49 9.58 19.36 2.17
N VAL A 50 10.88 19.28 2.30
CA VAL A 50 11.86 19.89 1.39
C VAL A 50 12.94 18.89 1.05
N LYS A 51 13.19 18.65 -0.25
CA LYS A 51 14.36 17.90 -0.73
C LYS A 51 15.39 18.86 -1.27
N LEU A 52 16.60 18.78 -0.74
CA LEU A 52 17.74 19.55 -1.21
C LEU A 52 18.39 18.85 -2.40
N LYS A 53 18.96 19.63 -3.35
CA LYS A 53 19.77 19.07 -4.45
C LYS A 53 21.12 18.53 -3.95
N GLU A 54 21.66 19.12 -2.90
CA GLU A 54 22.96 18.78 -2.34
C GLU A 54 22.91 18.78 -0.80
N GLU A 55 23.76 17.97 -0.18
CA GLU A 55 23.90 17.94 1.27
C GLU A 55 24.42 19.28 1.79
N PRO A 56 23.86 19.83 2.90
CA PRO A 56 24.35 21.02 3.53
C PRO A 56 25.82 20.89 3.97
N ALA A 57 26.63 21.92 3.70
CA ALA A 57 28.06 21.92 4.06
C ALA A 57 28.34 22.05 5.58
N GLY A 58 27.29 22.19 6.40
CA GLY A 58 27.40 22.38 7.85
C GLY A 58 26.18 21.89 8.60
N GLU A 59 26.19 22.05 9.92
CA GLU A 59 25.09 21.66 10.79
C GLU A 59 23.79 22.38 10.42
N VAL A 60 22.73 21.61 10.16
CA VAL A 60 21.37 22.13 9.98
C VAL A 60 20.81 22.48 11.34
N ARG A 61 20.71 23.77 11.63
CA ARG A 61 20.21 24.28 12.91
C ARG A 61 19.56 25.65 12.74
N VAL A 62 18.31 25.74 13.15
CA VAL A 62 17.60 27.03 13.16
C VAL A 62 18.09 27.92 14.29
N ARG A 63 18.49 29.15 13.94
CA ARG A 63 18.94 30.20 14.91
C ARG A 63 18.24 31.50 14.56
N SER A 64 17.72 32.17 15.59
CA SER A 64 17.08 33.48 15.47
C SER A 64 17.89 34.54 16.21
N ILE A 65 18.27 35.62 15.53
CA ILE A 65 18.95 36.79 16.14
C ILE A 65 18.18 38.04 15.67
N GLY A 66 17.40 38.63 16.58
CA GLY A 66 16.48 39.71 16.21
C GLY A 66 15.43 39.21 15.20
N ASN A 67 15.36 39.88 14.04
CA ASN A 67 14.44 39.51 12.95
C ASN A 67 15.08 38.57 11.90
N THR A 68 16.32 38.14 12.11
CA THR A 68 17.03 37.28 11.16
C THR A 68 16.98 35.83 11.64
N VAL A 69 16.48 34.96 10.78
CA VAL A 69 16.43 33.49 10.98
C VAL A 69 17.40 32.84 10.01
N THR A 70 18.25 31.94 10.52
CA THR A 70 19.16 31.11 9.72
C THR A 70 18.91 29.63 10.04
N THR A 71 19.02 28.77 9.03
CA THR A 71 18.76 27.32 9.14
C THR A 71 20.04 26.49 9.07
N GLY A 72 21.18 27.12 8.73
CA GLY A 72 22.41 26.42 8.35
C GLY A 72 22.41 25.96 6.88
N VAL A 73 21.28 26.09 6.19
CA VAL A 73 21.11 25.79 4.76
C VAL A 73 20.97 27.12 4.01
N LYS A 74 22.05 27.60 3.40
CA LYS A 74 22.12 28.94 2.79
C LYS A 74 20.98 29.29 1.83
N VAL A 75 20.49 28.31 1.08
CA VAL A 75 19.40 28.49 0.14
C VAL A 75 18.09 28.80 0.87
N LEU A 76 17.81 28.16 2.01
CA LEU A 76 16.61 28.39 2.83
C LEU A 76 16.71 29.66 3.67
N ASP A 77 17.91 30.12 4.04
CA ASP A 77 18.11 31.33 4.83
C ASP A 77 17.48 32.58 4.19
N ARG A 78 17.32 32.57 2.85
CA ARG A 78 16.63 33.66 2.12
C ARG A 78 15.13 33.74 2.44
N ALA A 79 14.48 32.60 2.62
CA ALA A 79 13.06 32.53 2.96
C ALA A 79 12.82 32.37 4.47
N ALA A 80 13.86 32.07 5.24
CA ALA A 80 13.73 31.70 6.65
C ALA A 80 13.08 32.79 7.51
N SER A 81 13.39 34.06 7.27
CA SER A 81 12.80 35.17 8.02
C SER A 81 11.37 35.50 7.57
N SER A 82 11.05 35.40 6.27
CA SER A 82 9.70 35.67 5.75
C SER A 82 8.72 34.58 6.16
N LEU A 83 9.14 33.33 6.15
CA LEU A 83 8.35 32.18 6.58
C LEU A 83 8.34 32.02 8.12
N LYS A 84 9.23 32.70 8.83
CA LYS A 84 9.46 32.50 10.27
C LYS A 84 9.74 31.01 10.58
N ILE A 85 10.78 30.45 9.94
CA ILE A 85 11.17 29.05 10.16
C ILE A 85 11.59 28.87 11.62
N GLU A 86 10.97 27.89 12.29
CA GLU A 86 11.14 27.62 13.73
C GLU A 86 12.02 26.39 13.97
N ARG A 87 11.89 25.37 13.15
CA ARG A 87 12.60 24.09 13.25
C ARG A 87 12.84 23.50 11.86
N MET A 88 13.95 22.78 11.73
CA MET A 88 14.29 22.01 10.53
C MET A 88 15.08 20.78 10.96
N GLU A 89 14.68 19.61 10.47
CA GLU A 89 15.36 18.35 10.74
C GLU A 89 15.20 17.38 9.58
N ARG A 90 16.04 16.37 9.50
CA ARG A 90 15.93 15.33 8.47
C ARG A 90 14.62 14.57 8.63
N THR A 91 13.89 14.36 7.52
CA THR A 91 12.71 13.48 7.46
C THR A 91 13.09 12.03 7.79
N PHE A 92 14.25 11.60 7.31
CA PHE A 92 14.86 10.30 7.64
C PHE A 92 16.06 10.58 8.57
N PRO A 93 15.97 10.25 9.87
CA PRO A 93 17.07 10.42 10.81
C PRO A 93 18.36 9.75 10.34
N TYR A 94 19.48 10.07 11.00
CA TYR A 94 20.73 9.37 10.76
C TYR A 94 20.56 7.89 11.11
N ALA A 95 20.80 7.00 10.16
CA ALA A 95 20.42 5.60 10.23
C ALA A 95 21.61 4.65 10.52
N GLY A 96 22.65 5.13 11.21
CA GLY A 96 23.79 4.34 11.67
C GLY A 96 24.34 3.37 10.62
N LYS A 97 24.24 2.08 10.88
CA LYS A 97 24.69 1.01 9.97
C LYS A 97 23.99 1.02 8.60
N PHE A 98 22.86 1.71 8.46
CA PHE A 98 22.07 1.84 7.23
C PHE A 98 22.26 3.18 6.52
N GLU A 99 23.08 4.07 7.02
CA GLU A 99 23.27 5.42 6.44
C GLU A 99 23.83 5.37 5.01
N GLU A 100 24.68 4.39 4.69
CA GLU A 100 25.25 4.24 3.34
C GLU A 100 24.13 4.06 2.29
N ARG A 101 23.18 3.17 2.53
CA ARG A 101 22.06 2.93 1.60
C ARG A 101 21.04 4.07 1.63
N THR A 102 20.82 4.71 2.78
CA THR A 102 20.01 5.94 2.94
C THR A 102 20.53 7.06 2.05
N ARG A 103 21.87 7.27 2.03
CA ARG A 103 22.54 8.25 1.16
C ARG A 103 22.50 7.88 -0.31
N LYS A 104 22.69 6.61 -0.63
CA LYS A 104 22.63 6.09 -1.99
C LYS A 104 21.26 6.32 -2.66
N GLU A 105 20.19 6.23 -1.90
CA GLU A 105 18.82 6.50 -2.37
C GLU A 105 18.40 7.98 -2.23
N GLY A 106 19.29 8.86 -1.77
CA GLY A 106 19.02 10.31 -1.64
C GLY A 106 18.10 10.69 -0.49
N LEU A 107 17.71 9.74 0.38
CA LEU A 107 16.75 9.98 1.47
C LEU A 107 17.30 10.96 2.51
N HIS A 108 18.63 11.03 2.69
CA HIS A 108 19.30 11.97 3.59
C HIS A 108 19.12 13.45 3.21
N LEU A 109 18.66 13.73 1.98
CA LEU A 109 18.41 15.08 1.48
C LEU A 109 17.02 15.61 1.80
N TRP A 110 16.14 14.81 2.37
CA TRP A 110 14.81 15.20 2.78
C TRP A 110 14.78 15.81 4.17
N TYR A 111 14.10 16.95 4.29
CA TYR A 111 13.93 17.70 5.54
C TYR A 111 12.47 18.06 5.78
N ASN A 112 12.07 17.98 7.03
CA ASN A 112 10.85 18.59 7.55
C ASN A 112 11.20 20.02 7.96
N VAL A 113 10.44 21.00 7.48
CA VAL A 113 10.64 22.42 7.77
C VAL A 113 9.39 22.97 8.42
N TRP A 114 9.49 23.31 9.73
CA TRP A 114 8.42 23.94 10.49
C TRP A 114 8.56 25.45 10.48
N PHE A 115 7.41 26.13 10.33
CA PHE A 115 7.35 27.58 10.25
C PHE A 115 6.03 28.10 10.85
N SER A 116 5.87 29.41 10.96
CA SER A 116 4.67 30.03 11.52
C SER A 116 3.40 29.59 10.81
N LYS A 117 2.40 29.12 11.56
CA LYS A 117 1.07 28.73 11.07
C LYS A 117 0.25 29.89 10.46
N GLU A 118 0.74 31.12 10.55
CA GLU A 118 0.16 32.29 9.88
C GLU A 118 0.37 32.23 8.36
N THR A 119 1.37 31.47 7.90
CA THR A 119 1.66 31.26 6.48
C THR A 119 1.02 29.96 6.02
N SER A 120 0.29 30.00 4.90
CA SER A 120 -0.28 28.81 4.27
C SER A 120 0.80 27.81 3.90
N ALA A 121 0.58 26.52 4.18
CA ALA A 121 1.54 25.45 3.88
C ALA A 121 1.74 25.30 2.37
N THR A 122 0.69 25.42 1.56
CA THR A 122 0.77 25.35 0.11
C THR A 122 1.56 26.52 -0.48
N ARG A 123 1.37 27.73 0.08
CA ARG A 123 2.16 28.92 -0.32
C ARG A 123 3.63 28.76 0.08
N ALA A 124 3.92 28.30 1.30
CA ALA A 124 5.29 28.11 1.77
C ALA A 124 6.02 27.07 0.89
N ALA A 125 5.38 25.94 0.58
CA ALA A 125 5.94 24.93 -0.31
C ALA A 125 6.24 25.49 -1.69
N THR A 126 5.31 26.29 -2.27
CA THR A 126 5.51 26.95 -3.56
C THR A 126 6.70 27.92 -3.51
N GLU A 127 6.78 28.78 -2.48
CA GLU A 127 7.88 29.77 -2.34
C GLU A 127 9.24 29.06 -2.23
N VAL A 128 9.32 27.99 -1.43
CA VAL A 128 10.56 27.23 -1.22
C VAL A 128 10.97 26.43 -2.46
N ALA A 129 10.02 25.85 -3.20
CA ALA A 129 10.31 25.07 -4.41
C ALA A 129 11.02 25.87 -5.52
N PHE A 130 10.86 27.21 -5.52
CA PHE A 130 11.55 28.08 -6.49
C PHE A 130 12.99 28.49 -6.10
N LEU A 131 13.45 28.10 -4.90
CA LEU A 131 14.80 28.47 -4.48
C LEU A 131 15.82 27.58 -5.21
N ASP A 132 16.84 28.22 -5.77
CA ASP A 132 17.95 27.47 -6.36
C ASP A 132 18.65 26.63 -5.28
N GLY A 133 18.89 25.33 -5.56
CA GLY A 133 19.39 24.37 -4.57
C GLY A 133 18.29 23.53 -3.89
N ILE A 134 17.01 23.81 -4.14
CA ILE A 134 15.89 22.93 -3.78
C ILE A 134 15.54 22.05 -4.98
N GLU A 135 15.44 20.72 -4.75
CA GLU A 135 14.96 19.78 -5.76
C GLU A 135 13.43 19.79 -5.81
N THR A 136 12.80 19.74 -4.65
CA THR A 136 11.35 19.86 -4.51
C THR A 136 10.98 20.34 -3.10
N ALA A 137 9.79 20.95 -2.98
CA ALA A 137 9.15 21.25 -1.70
C ALA A 137 7.66 20.98 -1.83
N VAL A 138 7.07 20.25 -0.88
CA VAL A 138 5.66 19.84 -0.91
C VAL A 138 5.00 20.03 0.45
N PRO A 139 3.69 20.39 0.50
CA PRO A 139 2.94 20.42 1.77
C PRO A 139 2.82 19.01 2.34
N VAL A 140 2.70 18.90 3.67
CA VAL A 140 2.47 17.64 4.38
C VAL A 140 0.99 17.30 4.34
N PRO A 141 0.54 16.25 3.64
CA PRO A 141 -0.88 15.89 3.59
C PRO A 141 -1.32 15.23 4.91
N LYS A 142 -2.59 15.45 5.29
CA LYS A 142 -3.21 14.71 6.39
C LYS A 142 -3.55 13.29 5.97
N ILE A 143 -3.48 12.34 6.90
CA ILE A 143 -3.85 10.94 6.70
C ILE A 143 -5.04 10.54 7.57
N VAL A 144 -5.74 9.48 7.17
CA VAL A 144 -6.85 8.87 7.90
C VAL A 144 -6.75 7.36 7.84
N SER A 145 -7.26 6.68 8.89
CA SER A 145 -7.45 5.24 8.83
C SER A 145 -8.52 4.88 7.79
N ARG A 146 -8.45 3.65 7.27
CA ARG A 146 -9.41 3.11 6.28
C ARG A 146 -10.44 2.17 6.93
N ALA A 147 -10.75 2.36 8.23
CA ALA A 147 -11.90 1.76 8.89
C ALA A 147 -13.16 2.62 8.68
N THR A 148 -14.31 1.98 8.76
CA THR A 148 -15.60 2.66 8.72
C THR A 148 -16.11 2.90 10.14
N PRO A 149 -16.82 4.02 10.41
CA PRO A 149 -17.44 4.27 11.70
C PRO A 149 -18.46 3.19 12.09
N GLU A 150 -18.59 2.92 13.39
CA GLU A 150 -19.56 1.94 13.89
C GLU A 150 -21.02 2.33 13.67
N THR A 151 -21.83 1.36 13.27
CA THR A 151 -23.29 1.40 13.40
C THR A 151 -23.75 0.10 14.05
N ALA A 152 -24.47 0.18 15.14
CA ALA A 152 -25.17 -0.85 15.95
C ALA A 152 -24.72 -2.34 15.92
N TRP A 153 -24.94 -3.02 17.06
CA TRP A 153 -24.52 -4.39 17.41
C TRP A 153 -25.49 -5.45 16.93
N SER A 154 -24.97 -6.62 16.53
CA SER A 154 -25.73 -7.86 16.53
C SER A 154 -24.93 -9.01 17.17
N LEU A 155 -25.66 -9.94 17.78
CA LEU A 155 -25.11 -11.15 18.39
C LEU A 155 -25.05 -12.25 17.32
N TYR A 156 -23.86 -12.76 17.03
CA TYR A 156 -23.66 -13.89 16.13
C TYR A 156 -23.99 -15.21 16.80
N GLY A 157 -24.53 -16.14 16.02
CA GLY A 157 -24.62 -17.54 16.43
C GLY A 157 -23.22 -18.14 16.58
N VAL A 158 -22.97 -18.78 17.72
CA VAL A 158 -21.71 -19.49 17.96
C VAL A 158 -21.72 -20.77 17.13
N ARG A 159 -20.75 -20.96 16.26
CA ARG A 159 -20.55 -22.18 15.50
C ARG A 159 -20.03 -23.28 16.41
N THR A 160 -20.62 -24.49 16.33
CA THR A 160 -20.16 -25.67 17.07
C THR A 160 -19.41 -26.61 16.11
N GLY A 161 -18.15 -26.93 16.41
CA GLY A 161 -17.31 -27.85 15.63
C GLY A 161 -16.03 -28.22 16.39
N GLU A 162 -15.30 -29.23 15.92
CA GLU A 162 -13.92 -29.44 16.36
C GLU A 162 -13.02 -28.44 15.65
N TRP A 163 -12.48 -27.50 16.41
CA TRP A 163 -11.56 -26.48 15.92
C TRP A 163 -10.11 -26.94 16.04
N LEU A 164 -9.25 -26.53 15.11
CA LEU A 164 -7.81 -26.82 15.21
C LEU A 164 -7.18 -26.12 16.41
N PHE A 165 -7.64 -24.91 16.73
CA PHE A 165 -7.19 -24.08 17.84
C PHE A 165 -8.29 -23.92 18.88
N ASN A 166 -7.90 -23.64 20.13
CA ASN A 166 -8.79 -23.58 21.29
C ASN A 166 -9.28 -22.17 21.64
N ASP A 167 -9.04 -21.19 20.78
CA ASP A 167 -9.38 -19.79 21.01
C ASP A 167 -10.90 -19.58 20.99
N PRO A 168 -11.51 -19.01 22.05
CA PRO A 168 -12.95 -19.04 22.25
C PRO A 168 -13.74 -18.25 21.22
N ASP A 169 -13.16 -17.22 20.62
CA ASP A 169 -13.81 -16.34 19.63
C ASP A 169 -13.55 -16.75 18.17
N LEU A 170 -12.83 -17.84 17.91
CA LEU A 170 -12.58 -18.33 16.55
C LEU A 170 -13.89 -18.53 15.77
N SER A 171 -14.94 -18.97 16.44
CA SER A 171 -16.26 -19.14 15.83
C SER A 171 -16.91 -17.86 15.29
N ARG A 172 -16.44 -16.69 15.68
CA ARG A 172 -16.91 -15.37 15.22
C ARG A 172 -16.18 -14.88 13.97
N GLN A 173 -15.11 -15.58 13.57
CA GLN A 173 -14.20 -15.17 12.52
C GLN A 173 -14.57 -15.84 11.18
N TRP A 174 -15.76 -15.49 10.65
CA TRP A 174 -16.29 -16.04 9.40
C TRP A 174 -15.32 -15.88 8.21
N TYR A 175 -14.51 -14.85 8.22
CA TYR A 175 -13.56 -14.53 7.15
C TYR A 175 -12.38 -15.53 7.04
N LEU A 176 -12.19 -16.37 8.05
CA LEU A 176 -11.20 -17.46 8.05
C LEU A 176 -11.79 -18.77 7.49
N ASP A 177 -13.08 -19.02 7.76
CA ASP A 177 -13.86 -20.16 7.22
C ASP A 177 -15.34 -19.81 7.26
N ASN A 178 -15.93 -19.52 6.11
CA ASN A 178 -17.34 -19.14 5.97
C ASN A 178 -18.23 -20.34 5.66
N PRO A 179 -19.02 -20.83 6.61
CA PRO A 179 -19.88 -22.00 6.41
C PRO A 179 -21.12 -21.71 5.54
N GLY A 180 -21.47 -20.43 5.32
CA GLY A 180 -22.68 -20.05 4.62
C GLY A 180 -23.95 -20.37 5.38
N THR A 181 -23.94 -20.32 6.72
CA THR A 181 -25.09 -20.67 7.56
C THR A 181 -26.10 -19.56 7.73
N GLU A 182 -25.64 -18.31 7.60
CA GLU A 182 -26.47 -17.12 7.73
C GLU A 182 -26.94 -16.61 6.35
N SER A 183 -28.06 -15.90 6.31
CA SER A 183 -28.66 -15.42 5.05
C SER A 183 -27.80 -14.39 4.29
N TRP A 184 -26.86 -13.74 4.98
CA TRP A 184 -25.91 -12.77 4.44
C TRP A 184 -24.56 -13.41 4.04
N GLN A 185 -24.40 -14.70 4.29
CA GLN A 185 -23.20 -15.47 3.97
C GLN A 185 -23.36 -16.28 2.70
N LYS A 186 -22.26 -16.48 2.00
CA LYS A 186 -22.12 -17.52 0.98
C LYS A 186 -20.97 -18.43 1.36
N LYS A 187 -21.24 -19.73 1.41
CA LYS A 187 -20.22 -20.72 1.78
C LYS A 187 -18.94 -20.55 0.97
N GLY A 188 -17.81 -20.47 1.67
CA GLY A 188 -16.49 -20.34 1.10
C GLY A 188 -16.10 -18.91 0.70
N ALA A 189 -16.96 -17.89 0.95
CA ALA A 189 -16.60 -16.49 0.79
C ALA A 189 -15.71 -16.03 1.96
N ASP A 190 -14.51 -16.57 2.01
CA ASP A 190 -13.48 -16.41 3.03
C ASP A 190 -12.08 -16.54 2.40
N ILE A 191 -11.03 -16.63 3.20
CA ILE A 191 -9.64 -16.77 2.74
C ILE A 191 -9.17 -18.24 2.71
N ARG A 192 -10.01 -19.22 2.98
CA ARG A 192 -9.75 -20.67 2.96
C ARG A 192 -8.54 -21.10 3.81
N LEU A 193 -8.53 -20.70 5.07
CA LEU A 193 -7.34 -20.79 5.93
C LEU A 193 -7.23 -22.10 6.70
N PHE A 194 -8.33 -22.76 7.08
CA PHE A 194 -8.31 -23.84 8.08
C PHE A 194 -7.46 -25.06 7.70
N ASP A 195 -7.43 -25.43 6.42
CA ASP A 195 -6.57 -26.53 5.98
C ASP A 195 -5.07 -26.15 5.95
N VAL A 196 -4.79 -24.86 5.81
CA VAL A 196 -3.43 -24.33 5.79
C VAL A 196 -2.74 -24.42 7.15
N TRP A 197 -3.46 -24.11 8.24
CA TRP A 197 -2.92 -24.09 9.60
C TRP A 197 -2.35 -25.43 10.07
N LYS A 198 -2.70 -26.53 9.44
CA LYS A 198 -2.13 -27.86 9.72
C LYS A 198 -0.64 -27.96 9.40
N GLN A 199 -0.13 -27.06 8.55
CA GLN A 199 1.26 -27.08 8.07
C GLN A 199 1.96 -25.73 8.21
N TYR A 200 1.22 -24.64 8.02
CA TYR A 200 1.72 -23.26 8.01
C TYR A 200 0.79 -22.40 8.86
N ASN A 201 1.31 -21.82 9.93
CA ASN A 201 0.51 -21.04 10.88
C ASN A 201 1.23 -19.78 11.38
N GLY A 202 2.39 -19.46 10.79
CA GLY A 202 3.23 -18.33 11.12
C GLY A 202 4.63 -18.75 11.55
N ASN A 203 5.58 -17.85 11.33
CA ASN A 203 6.98 -18.09 11.64
C ASN A 203 7.65 -16.82 12.15
N PRO A 204 8.41 -16.86 13.26
CA PRO A 204 9.05 -15.68 13.87
C PRO A 204 10.13 -15.03 13.00
N ALA A 205 10.62 -15.70 11.96
CA ALA A 205 11.50 -15.07 10.97
C ALA A 205 10.77 -14.05 10.07
N VAL A 206 9.43 -14.09 10.04
CA VAL A 206 8.62 -13.13 9.26
C VAL A 206 8.21 -11.97 10.17
N ILE A 207 8.79 -10.80 9.93
CA ILE A 207 8.48 -9.58 10.66
C ILE A 207 7.54 -8.73 9.81
N VAL A 208 6.42 -8.29 10.40
CA VAL A 208 5.43 -7.42 9.80
C VAL A 208 5.48 -6.05 10.46
N ALA A 209 5.89 -5.02 9.72
CA ALA A 209 5.80 -3.64 10.16
C ALA A 209 4.34 -3.15 10.01
N VAL A 210 3.66 -2.97 11.12
CA VAL A 210 2.29 -2.42 11.18
C VAL A 210 2.42 -0.90 11.24
N VAL A 211 2.37 -0.25 10.08
CA VAL A 211 2.45 1.21 9.93
C VAL A 211 1.04 1.77 10.08
N ASP A 212 0.63 2.05 11.31
CA ASP A 212 -0.76 2.35 11.69
C ASP A 212 -0.81 3.14 13.01
N GLY A 213 -1.86 3.04 13.78
CA GLY A 213 -1.88 3.40 15.19
C GLY A 213 -1.07 2.42 16.05
N GLY A 214 -0.66 2.84 17.25
CA GLY A 214 0.14 2.00 18.14
C GLY A 214 -0.57 0.69 18.51
N ILE A 215 0.15 -0.43 18.43
CA ILE A 215 -0.33 -1.73 18.90
C ILE A 215 -0.43 -1.70 20.42
N ASN A 216 -1.49 -2.26 21.00
CA ASN A 216 -1.59 -2.47 22.43
C ASN A 216 -0.64 -3.58 22.89
N GLN A 217 0.50 -3.20 23.44
CA GLN A 217 1.55 -4.12 23.88
C GLN A 217 1.13 -5.00 25.08
N GLU A 218 0.12 -4.54 25.86
CA GLU A 218 -0.39 -5.29 27.02
C GLU A 218 -1.57 -6.19 26.66
N HIS A 219 -1.96 -6.24 25.38
CA HIS A 219 -3.08 -7.09 24.96
C HIS A 219 -2.71 -8.57 25.08
N PRO A 220 -3.48 -9.38 25.86
CA PRO A 220 -3.10 -10.75 26.19
C PRO A 220 -2.96 -11.66 24.97
N ASP A 221 -3.59 -11.31 23.85
CA ASP A 221 -3.59 -12.06 22.61
C ASP A 221 -2.50 -11.60 21.61
N LEU A 222 -1.71 -10.56 21.96
CA LEU A 222 -0.67 -10.00 21.08
C LEU A 222 0.74 -10.11 21.65
N GLN A 223 0.88 -10.15 22.97
CA GLN A 223 2.17 -10.03 23.66
C GLN A 223 3.25 -11.00 23.15
N ASP A 224 2.89 -12.25 22.92
CA ASP A 224 3.84 -13.31 22.53
C ASP A 224 4.39 -13.12 21.10
N ASN A 225 3.67 -12.39 20.27
CA ASN A 225 4.01 -12.17 18.87
C ASN A 225 4.51 -10.74 18.56
N LEU A 226 4.70 -9.91 19.59
CA LEU A 226 5.34 -8.61 19.39
C LEU A 226 6.79 -8.79 18.92
N TRP A 227 7.18 -7.97 17.97
CA TRP A 227 8.58 -7.83 17.61
C TRP A 227 9.36 -7.19 18.77
N THR A 228 10.57 -7.65 19.00
CA THR A 228 11.48 -7.05 19.97
C THR A 228 12.79 -6.76 19.26
N ASN A 229 13.28 -5.52 19.36
CA ASN A 229 14.57 -5.15 18.83
C ASN A 229 15.67 -5.89 19.63
N PRO A 230 16.40 -6.81 18.98
CA PRO A 230 17.40 -7.63 19.69
C PRO A 230 18.67 -6.84 20.07
N ASP A 231 18.85 -5.68 19.44
CA ASP A 231 20.05 -4.85 19.57
C ASP A 231 19.83 -3.67 20.56
N GLU A 232 18.62 -3.52 21.15
CA GLU A 232 18.25 -2.47 22.12
C GLU A 232 18.20 -3.00 23.56
N ILE A 233 18.66 -2.16 24.51
CA ILE A 233 18.59 -2.41 25.96
C ILE A 233 17.43 -1.59 26.55
N PRO A 234 16.34 -2.23 27.02
CA PRO A 234 15.14 -1.51 27.42
C PRO A 234 15.35 -0.44 28.50
N GLY A 235 14.90 0.78 28.24
CA GLY A 235 14.77 1.85 29.23
C GLY A 235 16.11 2.46 29.69
N ASN A 236 17.20 2.32 28.93
CA ASN A 236 18.48 2.93 29.26
C ASN A 236 18.63 4.37 28.73
N GLY A 237 17.71 4.83 27.86
CA GLY A 237 17.69 6.17 27.27
C GLY A 237 18.78 6.36 26.21
N MET A 238 19.29 5.29 25.62
CA MET A 238 20.29 5.30 24.55
C MET A 238 19.73 4.59 23.31
N ASP A 239 20.20 4.97 22.15
CA ASP A 239 20.06 4.29 20.88
C ASP A 239 21.26 3.31 20.78
N ASP A 240 21.04 2.05 21.24
CA ASP A 240 22.14 1.08 21.39
C ASP A 240 22.57 0.50 20.04
N ASP A 241 21.68 0.39 19.07
CA ASP A 241 21.98 -0.13 17.72
C ASP A 241 22.36 0.97 16.73
N GLY A 242 22.25 2.22 17.15
CA GLY A 242 22.63 3.41 16.36
C GLY A 242 21.75 3.63 15.14
N ASN A 243 20.48 3.18 15.17
CA ASN A 243 19.54 3.29 14.05
C ASN A 243 18.85 4.65 13.97
N GLY A 244 19.02 5.52 14.99
CA GLY A 244 18.42 6.84 15.12
C GLY A 244 17.19 6.90 16.01
N TYR A 245 16.80 5.78 16.67
CA TYR A 245 15.60 5.67 17.48
C TYR A 245 15.94 5.10 18.86
N VAL A 246 15.80 5.91 19.90
CA VAL A 246 16.15 5.57 21.29
C VAL A 246 15.12 4.62 21.90
N ASP A 247 15.56 3.53 22.53
CA ASP A 247 14.72 2.55 23.26
C ASP A 247 13.57 1.95 22.40
N ASP A 248 13.73 1.74 21.12
CA ASP A 248 12.70 1.28 20.16
C ASP A 248 12.40 -0.24 20.26
N ILE A 249 12.09 -0.74 21.45
CA ILE A 249 12.01 -2.16 21.81
C ILE A 249 10.97 -2.94 21.00
N HIS A 250 9.75 -2.41 20.83
CA HIS A 250 8.66 -3.07 20.07
C HIS A 250 8.25 -2.28 18.82
N GLY A 251 9.08 -1.31 18.42
CA GLY A 251 8.81 -0.35 17.39
C GLY A 251 8.91 1.08 17.91
N TYR A 252 8.36 2.05 17.18
CA TYR A 252 8.53 3.46 17.48
C TYR A 252 7.26 4.27 17.24
N ASN A 253 7.06 5.31 18.06
CA ASN A 253 5.97 6.27 17.94
C ASN A 253 6.46 7.49 17.15
N PHE A 254 6.22 7.48 15.84
CA PHE A 254 6.61 8.54 14.92
C PHE A 254 5.77 9.81 15.10
N VAL A 255 4.62 9.74 15.78
CA VAL A 255 3.76 10.90 16.05
C VAL A 255 4.36 11.80 17.13
N ASP A 256 4.85 11.18 18.20
CA ASP A 256 5.40 11.88 19.37
C ASP A 256 6.94 11.83 19.40
N ASP A 257 7.56 11.22 18.38
CA ASP A 257 9.03 11.06 18.22
C ASP A 257 9.70 10.47 19.46
N ASN A 258 9.21 9.30 19.90
CA ASN A 258 9.76 8.55 21.04
C ASN A 258 9.32 7.06 21.02
N ALA A 259 9.93 6.24 21.88
CA ALA A 259 9.63 4.82 21.99
C ALA A 259 8.30 4.47 22.70
N THR A 260 7.59 5.46 23.27
CA THR A 260 6.35 5.21 24.00
C THR A 260 5.21 4.99 23.00
N LEU A 261 4.90 3.72 22.74
CA LEU A 261 3.76 3.35 21.90
C LEU A 261 2.45 3.59 22.66
N VAL A 262 1.56 4.35 22.05
CA VAL A 262 0.22 4.63 22.62
C VAL A 262 -0.78 3.67 21.98
N PRO A 263 -1.43 2.79 22.78
CA PRO A 263 -2.41 1.85 22.25
C PRO A 263 -3.49 2.57 21.42
N HIS A 264 -3.71 2.09 20.22
CA HIS A 264 -4.66 2.64 19.27
C HIS A 264 -5.62 1.56 18.80
N ARG A 265 -6.93 1.85 18.84
CA ARG A 265 -8.00 0.93 18.46
C ARG A 265 -7.75 0.29 17.10
N HIS A 266 -7.47 1.11 16.09
CA HIS A 266 -7.33 0.66 14.71
C HIS A 266 -6.07 -0.20 14.49
N GLY A 267 -4.90 0.28 14.91
CA GLY A 267 -3.64 -0.47 14.76
C GLY A 267 -3.64 -1.79 15.55
N THR A 268 -4.28 -1.82 16.74
CA THR A 268 -4.44 -3.06 17.52
C THR A 268 -5.33 -4.06 16.78
N HIS A 269 -6.43 -3.60 16.13
CA HIS A 269 -7.32 -4.47 15.36
C HIS A 269 -6.62 -5.06 14.12
N VAL A 270 -5.87 -4.26 13.39
CA VAL A 270 -5.05 -4.67 12.25
C VAL A 270 -4.02 -5.71 12.68
N ALA A 271 -3.29 -5.46 13.77
CA ALA A 271 -2.29 -6.37 14.30
C ALA A 271 -2.87 -7.74 14.70
N GLY A 272 -4.03 -7.75 15.38
CA GLY A 272 -4.71 -8.97 15.78
C GLY A 272 -5.13 -9.86 14.61
N THR A 273 -5.58 -9.26 13.53
CA THR A 273 -5.94 -9.99 12.31
C THR A 273 -4.75 -10.75 11.73
N ILE A 274 -3.55 -10.17 11.80
CA ILE A 274 -2.33 -10.77 11.23
C ILE A 274 -1.75 -11.82 12.16
N GLY A 275 -1.56 -11.48 13.46
CA GLY A 275 -0.67 -12.21 14.34
C GLY A 275 -1.09 -12.27 15.82
N ALA A 276 -2.40 -12.23 16.16
CA ALA A 276 -2.84 -12.64 17.49
C ALA A 276 -2.41 -14.09 17.74
N THR A 277 -2.03 -14.41 18.96
CA THR A 277 -1.46 -15.73 19.30
C THR A 277 -2.52 -16.82 19.19
N ASN A 278 -2.34 -17.74 18.25
CA ASN A 278 -3.24 -18.88 18.05
C ASN A 278 -3.12 -19.89 19.19
N ASN A 279 -4.20 -20.63 19.46
CA ASN A 279 -4.24 -21.77 20.36
C ASN A 279 -3.74 -21.47 21.79
N ASN A 280 -3.93 -20.24 22.25
CA ASN A 280 -3.55 -19.79 23.59
C ASN A 280 -4.73 -19.85 24.59
N GLY A 281 -5.92 -20.28 24.13
CA GLY A 281 -7.15 -20.33 24.92
C GLY A 281 -7.75 -18.94 25.21
N THR A 282 -7.33 -17.90 24.47
CA THR A 282 -7.73 -16.50 24.69
C THR A 282 -8.22 -15.91 23.37
N GLY A 283 -9.35 -15.23 23.38
CA GLY A 283 -9.88 -14.40 22.30
C GLY A 283 -9.95 -15.05 20.94
N ILE A 284 -9.12 -14.60 20.01
CA ILE A 284 -9.18 -14.91 18.57
C ILE A 284 -8.01 -15.76 18.10
N SER A 285 -8.20 -16.45 16.98
CA SER A 285 -7.08 -16.92 16.17
C SER A 285 -6.76 -15.89 15.08
N SER A 286 -5.51 -15.80 14.66
CA SER A 286 -5.07 -14.95 13.56
C SER A 286 -4.52 -15.76 12.40
N ILE A 287 -4.24 -15.12 11.29
CA ILE A 287 -3.79 -15.85 10.10
C ILE A 287 -2.42 -16.51 10.33
N ALA A 288 -1.50 -15.78 10.95
CA ALA A 288 -0.10 -16.20 11.14
C ALA A 288 0.36 -16.12 12.61
N GLY A 289 -0.55 -16.40 13.54
CA GLY A 289 -0.34 -16.28 14.99
C GLY A 289 0.45 -17.42 15.66
N GLY A 290 0.89 -18.42 14.91
CA GLY A 290 1.63 -19.57 15.41
C GLY A 290 0.73 -20.76 15.77
N ASP A 291 1.26 -21.70 16.55
CA ASP A 291 0.62 -22.97 16.91
C ASP A 291 0.23 -23.08 18.40
N GLY A 292 0.38 -22.00 19.16
CA GLY A 292 0.21 -21.96 20.62
C GLY A 292 1.51 -22.09 21.41
N THR A 293 2.60 -22.43 20.75
CA THR A 293 3.93 -22.28 21.35
C THR A 293 4.26 -20.79 21.42
N SER A 294 4.67 -20.30 22.59
CA SER A 294 5.01 -18.89 22.78
C SER A 294 6.02 -18.43 21.72
N GLY A 295 5.67 -17.38 21.02
CA GLY A 295 6.51 -16.80 19.99
C GLY A 295 6.67 -17.63 18.70
N SER A 296 5.78 -18.57 18.41
CA SER A 296 5.82 -19.34 17.16
C SER A 296 5.26 -18.57 15.96
N GLY A 297 4.43 -17.55 16.19
CA GLY A 297 3.84 -16.72 15.14
C GLY A 297 4.80 -15.70 14.53
N VAL A 298 4.29 -14.93 13.58
CA VAL A 298 4.99 -13.76 13.00
C VAL A 298 5.33 -12.73 14.07
N ARG A 299 6.25 -11.83 13.77
CA ARG A 299 6.60 -10.72 14.65
C ARG A 299 5.93 -9.43 14.20
N LEU A 300 5.15 -8.83 15.10
CA LEU A 300 4.42 -7.59 14.87
C LEU A 300 5.24 -6.41 15.37
N MET A 301 5.76 -5.60 14.45
CA MET A 301 6.52 -4.37 14.75
C MET A 301 5.57 -3.18 14.70
N SER A 302 5.47 -2.41 15.78
CA SER A 302 4.57 -1.25 15.86
C SER A 302 5.24 0.01 15.33
N CYS A 303 4.87 0.44 14.13
CA CYS A 303 5.33 1.71 13.53
C CYS A 303 4.19 2.73 13.64
N GLN A 304 4.07 3.38 14.81
CA GLN A 304 2.91 4.23 15.10
C GLN A 304 2.95 5.55 14.35
N ILE A 305 1.95 5.76 13.47
CA ILE A 305 1.75 7.00 12.70
C ILE A 305 0.38 7.65 12.92
N LEU A 306 -0.54 7.01 13.67
CA LEU A 306 -1.88 7.51 13.98
C LEU A 306 -2.02 7.74 15.48
N LYS A 307 -2.76 8.80 15.84
CA LYS A 307 -3.10 9.16 17.21
C LYS A 307 -4.58 9.53 17.31
N SER A 308 -5.29 8.98 18.28
CA SER A 308 -6.70 9.35 18.53
C SER A 308 -6.79 10.78 19.05
N LEU A 309 -7.59 11.61 18.39
CA LEU A 309 -7.92 12.95 18.86
C LEU A 309 -9.28 12.93 19.55
N ILE A 310 -9.31 12.73 20.86
CA ILE A 310 -10.52 12.66 21.70
C ILE A 310 -11.40 13.92 21.55
N SER A 311 -10.81 15.07 21.19
CA SER A 311 -11.49 16.37 21.15
C SER A 311 -12.37 16.65 19.94
N ILE A 312 -12.23 15.89 18.84
CA ILE A 312 -12.93 16.15 17.57
C ILE A 312 -13.61 14.93 16.96
N GLY A 313 -13.66 13.79 17.67
CA GLY A 313 -14.37 12.59 17.20
C GLY A 313 -13.84 11.98 15.90
N GLY A 314 -12.58 12.21 15.56
CA GLY A 314 -11.94 11.73 14.34
C GLY A 314 -10.50 11.31 14.57
N GLU A 315 -10.09 10.26 13.88
CA GLU A 315 -8.70 9.85 13.79
C GLU A 315 -8.06 10.66 12.65
N VAL A 316 -7.29 11.68 13.01
CA VAL A 316 -6.47 12.41 12.03
C VAL A 316 -5.06 12.45 12.57
N ALA A 317 -4.15 11.83 11.85
CA ALA A 317 -2.75 12.16 12.01
C ALA A 317 -2.27 12.96 10.80
N SER A 318 -1.49 13.95 11.07
CA SER A 318 -0.65 14.61 10.08
C SER A 318 0.74 14.50 10.65
N ASP A 319 1.48 13.50 10.18
CA ASP A 319 2.81 13.26 10.69
C ASP A 319 3.82 13.44 9.56
N PRO A 320 4.77 14.34 9.73
CA PRO A 320 5.86 14.51 8.77
C PRO A 320 6.82 13.30 8.69
N PHE A 321 6.68 12.28 9.55
CA PHE A 321 7.59 11.14 9.62
C PHE A 321 7.01 9.81 9.10
N ILE A 322 5.87 9.81 8.40
CA ILE A 322 5.26 8.59 7.85
C ILE A 322 6.25 7.83 6.95
N ALA A 323 6.96 8.53 6.08
CA ALA A 323 7.98 7.91 5.23
C ALA A 323 9.11 7.27 6.05
N ALA A 324 9.49 7.90 7.16
CA ALA A 324 10.47 7.35 8.09
C ALA A 324 9.98 6.05 8.74
N ALA A 325 8.67 5.95 9.08
CA ALA A 325 8.07 4.75 9.64
C ALA A 325 8.15 3.56 8.67
N ILE A 326 7.90 3.78 7.37
CA ILE A 326 8.05 2.75 6.34
C ILE A 326 9.52 2.31 6.22
N LYS A 327 10.45 3.27 6.15
CA LYS A 327 11.89 2.98 6.07
C LYS A 327 12.38 2.23 7.30
N TYR A 328 11.95 2.63 8.50
CA TYR A 328 12.28 2.00 9.77
C TYR A 328 11.95 0.49 9.77
N GLY A 329 10.76 0.12 9.25
CA GLY A 329 10.40 -1.28 9.11
C GLY A 329 11.43 -2.08 8.30
N ALA A 330 11.88 -1.54 7.17
CA ALA A 330 12.91 -2.19 6.33
C ALA A 330 14.27 -2.30 7.02
N ASP A 331 14.67 -1.26 7.77
CA ASP A 331 15.95 -1.23 8.48
C ASP A 331 15.99 -2.23 9.63
N ASN A 332 14.86 -2.47 10.27
CA ASN A 332 14.72 -3.38 11.41
C ASN A 332 14.20 -4.78 11.02
N GLY A 333 14.36 -5.16 9.76
CA GLY A 333 14.21 -6.55 9.29
C GLY A 333 12.78 -6.95 8.91
N ALA A 334 11.79 -6.06 8.95
CA ALA A 334 10.47 -6.37 8.44
C ALA A 334 10.52 -6.60 6.92
N VAL A 335 9.83 -7.64 6.46
CA VAL A 335 9.69 -7.98 5.04
C VAL A 335 8.28 -7.74 4.50
N ILE A 336 7.33 -7.43 5.40
CA ILE A 336 5.97 -6.99 5.07
C ILE A 336 5.75 -5.62 5.71
N SER A 337 5.32 -4.63 4.92
CA SER A 337 4.82 -3.35 5.41
C SER A 337 3.31 -3.33 5.23
N GLN A 338 2.58 -3.33 6.35
CA GLN A 338 1.12 -3.31 6.42
C GLN A 338 0.63 -1.89 6.64
N ASN A 339 -0.19 -1.36 5.72
CA ASN A 339 -0.64 0.03 5.72
C ASN A 339 -2.16 0.11 5.53
N SER A 340 -2.91 0.31 6.61
CA SER A 340 -4.37 0.44 6.59
C SER A 340 -4.85 1.89 6.67
N TRP A 341 -4.15 2.79 6.01
CA TRP A 341 -4.40 4.22 5.97
C TRP A 341 -4.31 4.79 4.56
N GLY A 342 -4.67 6.05 4.41
CA GLY A 342 -4.50 6.81 3.18
C GLY A 342 -4.63 8.29 3.46
N TYR A 343 -4.40 9.12 2.45
CA TYR A 343 -4.58 10.55 2.62
C TYR A 343 -6.06 10.89 2.82
N ALA A 344 -6.34 11.96 3.58
CA ALA A 344 -7.69 12.44 3.79
C ALA A 344 -8.33 12.75 2.43
N ALA A 345 -9.32 11.93 2.06
CA ALA A 345 -10.02 12.10 0.79
C ALA A 345 -10.82 13.39 0.84
N THR A 346 -10.45 14.32 0.02
CA THR A 346 -11.20 15.52 -0.17
C THR A 346 -12.30 15.28 -1.16
N ARG A 347 -13.47 15.69 -0.78
CA ARG A 347 -14.77 15.78 -1.49
C ARG A 347 -14.78 15.29 -2.94
N ALA A 348 -15.55 14.24 -3.19
CA ALA A 348 -16.00 13.87 -4.53
C ALA A 348 -16.39 15.10 -5.33
N GLY A 349 -15.75 15.36 -6.46
CA GLY A 349 -16.10 16.43 -7.40
C GLY A 349 -15.03 17.46 -7.71
N ARG A 350 -13.82 17.39 -7.14
CA ARG A 350 -12.72 18.28 -7.53
C ARG A 350 -11.92 17.75 -8.73
N ASN A 351 -11.49 18.68 -9.58
CA ASN A 351 -10.61 18.38 -10.71
C ASN A 351 -9.28 17.81 -10.19
N ALA A 352 -9.02 16.65 -10.58
CA ALA A 352 -8.02 15.78 -10.06
C ALA A 352 -6.59 16.03 -10.55
N SER A 353 -6.30 17.15 -11.14
CA SER A 353 -4.96 17.48 -11.67
C SER A 353 -3.90 17.78 -10.58
N SER A 354 -4.29 17.74 -9.30
CA SER A 354 -3.51 18.29 -8.20
C SER A 354 -3.21 17.34 -7.06
N TYR A 355 -3.63 16.08 -7.19
CA TYR A 355 -3.33 15.12 -6.15
C TYR A 355 -1.85 14.69 -6.22
N ILE A 356 -1.10 15.04 -5.20
CA ILE A 356 0.31 14.66 -5.07
C ILE A 356 0.38 13.46 -4.13
N ASN A 357 0.72 12.29 -4.66
CA ASN A 357 1.32 11.24 -3.85
C ASN A 357 2.74 11.69 -3.52
N PRO A 358 3.06 12.08 -2.28
CA PRO A 358 4.31 12.73 -1.96
C PRO A 358 5.51 11.87 -2.38
N VAL A 359 6.43 12.46 -3.13
CA VAL A 359 7.60 11.76 -3.70
C VAL A 359 8.39 11.01 -2.63
N HIS A 360 8.58 11.61 -1.44
CA HIS A 360 9.31 10.98 -0.33
C HIS A 360 8.65 9.70 0.19
N ASN A 361 7.30 9.58 0.14
CA ASN A 361 6.62 8.34 0.51
C ASN A 361 6.85 7.26 -0.55
N LYS A 362 6.84 7.62 -1.84
CA LYS A 362 7.21 6.69 -2.91
C LYS A 362 8.66 6.22 -2.77
N GLU A 363 9.59 7.14 -2.48
CA GLU A 363 11.00 6.81 -2.25
C GLU A 363 11.18 5.89 -1.03
N ALA A 364 10.41 6.09 0.05
CA ALA A 364 10.43 5.20 1.21
C ALA A 364 9.84 3.80 0.90
N ILE A 365 8.77 3.75 0.10
CA ILE A 365 8.19 2.50 -0.39
C ILE A 365 9.21 1.76 -1.27
N ASP A 366 9.86 2.44 -2.21
CA ASP A 366 10.90 1.86 -3.07
C ASP A 366 12.09 1.36 -2.25
N TYR A 367 12.47 2.10 -1.22
CA TYR A 367 13.50 1.67 -0.28
C TYR A 367 13.10 0.39 0.45
N PHE A 368 11.86 0.29 0.97
CA PHE A 368 11.37 -0.92 1.62
C PHE A 368 11.39 -2.12 0.67
N ILE A 369 10.84 -1.96 -0.53
CA ILE A 369 10.81 -3.03 -1.55
C ILE A 369 12.22 -3.53 -1.86
N LYS A 370 13.19 -2.64 -1.92
CA LYS A 370 14.56 -2.96 -2.32
C LYS A 370 15.43 -3.53 -1.20
N TYR A 371 15.31 -2.97 0.02
CA TYR A 371 16.28 -3.22 1.08
C TYR A 371 15.75 -4.00 2.28
N ALA A 372 14.45 -4.23 2.42
CA ALA A 372 13.92 -5.08 3.47
C ALA A 372 14.56 -6.47 3.42
N GLY A 373 15.04 -6.94 4.55
CA GLY A 373 15.75 -8.21 4.63
C GLY A 373 17.11 -8.29 3.91
N CYS A 374 17.68 -7.14 3.50
CA CYS A 374 18.93 -7.05 2.74
C CYS A 374 19.98 -6.17 3.43
N ASP A 375 21.23 -6.36 3.03
CA ASP A 375 22.35 -5.50 3.38
C ASP A 375 22.38 -4.18 2.57
N ASN A 376 23.40 -3.32 2.80
CA ASN A 376 23.57 -2.06 2.07
C ASN A 376 23.78 -2.21 0.55
N LYS A 377 24.09 -3.42 0.06
CA LYS A 377 24.24 -3.72 -1.36
C LYS A 377 22.98 -4.27 -1.99
N GLY A 378 21.95 -4.58 -1.18
CA GLY A 378 20.72 -5.23 -1.62
C GLY A 378 20.85 -6.76 -1.70
N GLU A 379 21.84 -7.35 -1.02
CA GLU A 379 21.94 -8.80 -0.91
C GLU A 379 21.22 -9.31 0.34
N GLN A 380 20.48 -10.42 0.17
CA GLN A 380 19.65 -10.98 1.24
C GLN A 380 20.51 -11.38 2.46
N LEU A 381 20.14 -10.85 3.63
CA LEU A 381 20.78 -11.19 4.91
C LEU A 381 20.54 -12.65 5.29
N ASP A 382 21.49 -13.24 6.02
CA ASP A 382 21.30 -14.55 6.62
C ASP A 382 20.18 -14.46 7.67
N GLY A 383 19.26 -15.43 7.62
CA GLY A 383 18.07 -15.44 8.49
C GLY A 383 16.88 -14.65 7.96
N SER A 384 17.07 -13.73 7.01
CA SER A 384 15.93 -13.08 6.36
C SER A 384 15.18 -14.05 5.44
N PRO A 385 13.84 -14.10 5.52
CA PRO A 385 13.05 -15.00 4.69
C PRO A 385 12.81 -14.48 3.27
N MET A 386 13.18 -13.22 2.96
CA MET A 386 12.95 -12.64 1.64
C MET A 386 14.07 -11.67 1.24
N LYS A 387 14.34 -11.57 -0.06
CA LYS A 387 15.23 -10.57 -0.67
C LYS A 387 14.40 -9.39 -1.15
N GLY A 388 14.34 -8.33 -0.38
CA GLY A 388 13.41 -7.22 -0.55
C GLY A 388 12.15 -7.39 0.29
N GLY A 389 11.21 -6.45 0.22
CA GLY A 389 9.96 -6.45 0.98
C GLY A 389 8.72 -6.16 0.15
N ILE A 390 7.56 -6.56 0.68
CA ILE A 390 6.26 -6.25 0.10
C ILE A 390 5.58 -5.14 0.90
N VAL A 391 4.94 -4.21 0.21
CA VAL A 391 4.20 -3.10 0.82
C VAL A 391 2.74 -3.20 0.41
N LEU A 392 1.84 -3.34 1.39
CA LEU A 392 0.41 -3.47 1.16
C LEU A 392 -0.31 -2.22 1.65
N PHE A 393 -1.31 -1.78 0.90
CA PHE A 393 -2.18 -0.66 1.26
C PHE A 393 -3.66 -1.00 1.11
N ALA A 394 -4.46 -0.54 2.05
CA ALA A 394 -5.92 -0.55 1.91
C ALA A 394 -6.34 0.41 0.78
N SER A 395 -7.18 -0.04 -0.17
CA SER A 395 -7.57 0.73 -1.36
C SER A 395 -8.43 1.97 -1.05
N GLY A 396 -9.12 1.99 0.10
CA GLY A 396 -9.95 3.11 0.56
C GLY A 396 -11.45 2.80 0.59
N ASN A 397 -12.21 3.67 1.30
CA ASN A 397 -13.62 3.45 1.64
C ASN A 397 -14.56 4.53 1.06
N ALA A 398 -14.25 5.06 -0.12
CA ALA A 398 -15.04 6.11 -0.77
C ALA A 398 -15.95 5.60 -1.89
N ASN A 399 -16.01 4.28 -2.11
CA ASN A 399 -16.76 3.64 -3.20
C ASN A 399 -16.50 4.29 -4.57
N THR A 400 -15.24 4.46 -4.91
CA THR A 400 -14.80 5.13 -6.14
C THR A 400 -13.74 4.35 -6.87
N SER A 401 -13.67 4.54 -8.19
CA SER A 401 -12.58 4.05 -9.05
C SER A 401 -11.50 5.10 -9.31
N ASP A 402 -11.61 6.28 -8.70
CA ASP A 402 -10.63 7.34 -8.88
C ASP A 402 -9.33 6.99 -8.12
N PRO A 403 -8.22 6.68 -8.83
CA PRO A 403 -6.96 6.28 -8.19
C PRO A 403 -6.39 7.37 -7.29
N ARG A 404 -6.68 8.65 -7.57
CA ARG A 404 -6.18 9.79 -6.81
C ARG A 404 -6.72 9.84 -5.38
N ILE A 405 -7.91 9.27 -5.15
CA ILE A 405 -8.52 9.14 -3.82
C ILE A 405 -7.94 7.92 -3.08
N ALA A 406 -7.30 7.01 -3.80
CA ALA A 406 -6.74 5.79 -3.24
C ALA A 406 -5.36 5.96 -2.64
N ALA A 407 -4.60 6.98 -3.04
CA ALA A 407 -3.20 7.09 -2.64
C ALA A 407 -2.96 6.94 -1.12
N PRO A 408 -1.83 6.29 -0.76
CA PRO A 408 -0.74 5.76 -1.59
C PRO A 408 -1.02 4.44 -2.31
N ALA A 409 -2.22 3.84 -2.17
CA ALA A 409 -2.58 2.55 -2.78
C ALA A 409 -2.60 2.57 -4.33
N ASP A 410 -2.62 3.76 -4.95
CA ASP A 410 -2.54 3.94 -6.40
C ASP A 410 -1.11 3.81 -6.96
N TYR A 411 -0.10 3.64 -6.09
CA TYR A 411 1.28 3.48 -6.54
C TYR A 411 1.51 2.06 -7.07
N GLU A 412 1.95 1.94 -8.31
CA GLU A 412 2.05 0.67 -9.04
C GLU A 412 2.95 -0.39 -8.41
N LYS A 413 3.81 -0.02 -7.46
CA LYS A 413 4.73 -0.94 -6.77
C LYS A 413 4.16 -1.55 -5.50
N VAL A 414 3.10 -0.98 -4.93
CA VAL A 414 2.44 -1.56 -3.74
C VAL A 414 1.44 -2.65 -4.11
N VAL A 415 0.83 -3.26 -3.13
CA VAL A 415 -0.34 -4.15 -3.28
C VAL A 415 -1.57 -3.43 -2.75
N ALA A 416 -2.44 -2.99 -3.64
CA ALA A 416 -3.69 -2.33 -3.28
C ALA A 416 -4.79 -3.35 -2.99
N VAL A 417 -5.33 -3.34 -1.77
CA VAL A 417 -6.30 -4.33 -1.29
C VAL A 417 -7.70 -3.74 -1.21
N ALA A 418 -8.63 -4.27 -2.02
CA ALA A 418 -10.05 -3.96 -1.95
C ALA A 418 -10.80 -4.87 -0.97
N ALA A 419 -12.00 -4.45 -0.55
CA ALA A 419 -12.81 -5.19 0.42
C ALA A 419 -14.03 -5.86 -0.22
N ILE A 420 -14.28 -7.13 0.18
CA ILE A 420 -15.52 -7.86 -0.12
C ILE A 420 -16.32 -8.16 1.15
N GLU A 421 -17.58 -8.45 0.97
CA GLU A 421 -18.50 -8.95 1.99
C GLU A 421 -18.51 -10.49 2.02
N ALA A 422 -19.23 -11.06 2.98
CA ALA A 422 -19.28 -12.50 3.21
C ALA A 422 -20.05 -13.30 2.14
N ASP A 423 -20.40 -12.69 1.03
CA ASP A 423 -21.09 -13.31 -0.12
C ASP A 423 -20.32 -13.15 -1.44
N TYR A 424 -19.02 -12.83 -1.38
CA TYR A 424 -18.12 -12.51 -2.49
C TYR A 424 -18.38 -11.15 -3.17
N ARG A 425 -19.41 -10.41 -2.78
CA ARG A 425 -19.67 -9.10 -3.38
C ARG A 425 -18.70 -8.05 -2.87
N LYS A 426 -18.40 -7.08 -3.73
CA LYS A 426 -17.68 -5.89 -3.35
C LYS A 426 -18.37 -5.20 -2.18
N ALA A 427 -17.65 -4.94 -1.09
CA ALA A 427 -18.20 -4.16 0.02
C ALA A 427 -18.67 -2.78 -0.47
N SER A 428 -19.84 -2.36 0.02
CA SER A 428 -20.53 -1.16 -0.48
C SER A 428 -19.64 0.10 -0.46
N TYR A 429 -18.74 0.21 0.51
CA TYR A 429 -17.80 1.31 0.69
C TYR A 429 -16.49 1.14 -0.09
N SER A 430 -16.10 -0.11 -0.46
CA SER A 430 -14.77 -0.37 -1.01
C SER A 430 -14.49 0.43 -2.27
N ASN A 431 -13.33 1.07 -2.32
CA ASN A 431 -12.78 1.54 -3.57
C ASN A 431 -12.48 0.35 -4.49
N TYR A 432 -12.45 0.62 -5.78
CA TYR A 432 -12.26 -0.37 -6.84
C TYR A 432 -11.59 0.31 -8.06
N GLY A 433 -11.15 -0.44 -9.03
CA GLY A 433 -10.56 0.12 -10.25
C GLY A 433 -9.31 -0.62 -10.68
N THR A 434 -8.66 -0.09 -11.72
CA THR A 434 -7.48 -0.72 -12.35
C THR A 434 -6.24 -0.73 -11.47
N TYR A 435 -6.22 0.09 -10.42
CA TYR A 435 -5.14 0.15 -9.44
C TYR A 435 -5.28 -0.86 -8.30
N THR A 436 -6.44 -1.53 -8.15
CA THR A 436 -6.57 -2.59 -7.14
C THR A 436 -5.91 -3.87 -7.62
N ASP A 437 -5.14 -4.52 -6.76
CA ASP A 437 -4.38 -5.72 -7.10
C ASP A 437 -5.05 -7.01 -6.64
N ILE A 438 -5.64 -6.98 -5.44
CA ILE A 438 -6.26 -8.15 -4.82
C ILE A 438 -7.39 -7.69 -3.89
N SER A 439 -8.32 -8.57 -3.58
CA SER A 439 -9.39 -8.34 -2.62
C SER A 439 -9.32 -9.31 -1.45
N ALA A 440 -9.92 -8.92 -0.32
CA ALA A 440 -10.10 -9.81 0.84
C ALA A 440 -11.38 -9.42 1.60
N PRO A 441 -11.88 -10.27 2.52
CA PRO A 441 -12.97 -9.92 3.41
C PRO A 441 -12.69 -8.64 4.20
N GLY A 442 -13.50 -7.62 4.00
CA GLY A 442 -13.43 -6.35 4.76
C GLY A 442 -14.67 -6.11 5.60
N GLY A 443 -15.68 -6.93 5.39
CA GLY A 443 -16.94 -6.89 6.11
C GLY A 443 -17.97 -5.91 5.55
N SER A 444 -19.21 -6.03 6.03
CA SER A 444 -20.33 -5.17 5.66
C SER A 444 -20.48 -3.99 6.61
N LEU A 445 -21.01 -2.85 6.13
CA LEU A 445 -21.38 -1.71 7.00
C LEU A 445 -22.62 -2.00 7.81
N ASP A 446 -23.58 -2.68 7.20
CA ASP A 446 -24.90 -2.92 7.76
C ASP A 446 -25.00 -4.33 8.35
N GLY A 447 -25.19 -4.42 9.66
CA GLY A 447 -25.50 -5.67 10.34
C GLY A 447 -24.28 -6.59 10.58
N ASP A 448 -24.56 -7.87 10.45
CA ASP A 448 -23.65 -8.97 10.74
C ASP A 448 -22.69 -9.17 9.56
N GLY A 449 -21.44 -9.44 9.75
CA GLY A 449 -20.49 -9.66 8.64
C GLY A 449 -19.27 -8.77 8.70
N ARG A 450 -19.06 -8.09 9.84
CA ARG A 450 -17.82 -7.36 10.12
C ARG A 450 -16.70 -8.30 10.54
N ILE A 451 -15.50 -7.77 10.58
CA ILE A 451 -14.28 -8.48 10.96
C ILE A 451 -14.06 -8.36 12.48
N TRP A 452 -14.02 -9.49 13.18
CA TRP A 452 -13.79 -9.57 14.62
C TRP A 452 -12.30 -9.65 14.90
N SER A 453 -11.74 -8.74 15.70
CA SER A 453 -10.33 -8.73 16.06
C SER A 453 -10.09 -8.00 17.39
N THR A 454 -8.83 -7.95 17.81
CA THR A 454 -8.36 -7.28 19.03
C THR A 454 -8.61 -5.77 19.01
N THR A 455 -8.79 -5.15 20.19
CA THR A 455 -9.01 -3.70 20.33
C THR A 455 -8.47 -3.14 21.64
N THR A 456 -8.54 -1.83 21.81
CA THR A 456 -8.19 -1.13 23.06
C THR A 456 -9.41 -0.58 23.79
N GLU A 457 -10.60 -0.56 23.18
CA GLU A 457 -11.72 0.26 23.64
C GLU A 457 -12.83 -0.53 24.35
N ARG A 458 -12.75 -1.86 24.41
CA ARG A 458 -13.79 -2.71 24.97
C ARG A 458 -13.32 -3.42 26.23
N SER A 459 -14.24 -3.66 27.12
CA SER A 459 -13.95 -4.40 28.37
C SER A 459 -13.46 -5.83 28.14
N ASN A 460 -13.75 -6.40 26.97
CA ASN A 460 -13.27 -7.73 26.53
C ASN A 460 -12.10 -7.67 25.55
N ASN A 461 -11.58 -6.48 25.24
CA ASN A 461 -10.45 -6.26 24.32
C ASN A 461 -10.65 -6.72 22.86
N TYR A 462 -11.91 -6.97 22.42
CA TYR A 462 -12.22 -7.39 21.04
C TYR A 462 -13.42 -6.62 20.49
N GLU A 463 -13.44 -6.42 19.18
CA GLU A 463 -14.54 -5.73 18.52
C GLU A 463 -14.70 -6.08 17.04
N TYR A 464 -15.86 -5.70 16.48
CA TYR A 464 -16.16 -5.81 15.06
C TYR A 464 -15.88 -4.49 14.33
N LEU A 465 -15.00 -4.50 13.33
CA LEU A 465 -14.80 -3.39 12.40
C LEU A 465 -15.07 -3.81 10.96
N ALA A 466 -15.33 -2.85 10.08
CA ALA A 466 -15.40 -3.04 8.65
C ALA A 466 -14.57 -1.97 7.92
N GLY A 467 -14.03 -2.32 6.78
CA GLY A 467 -13.22 -1.41 5.96
C GLY A 467 -12.20 -2.16 5.11
N THR A 468 -11.66 -1.47 4.13
CA THR A 468 -10.47 -1.95 3.42
C THR A 468 -9.27 -2.08 4.36
N SER A 469 -9.30 -1.38 5.51
CA SER A 469 -8.36 -1.56 6.63
C SER A 469 -8.36 -2.96 7.23
N MET A 470 -9.50 -3.67 7.21
CA MET A 470 -9.62 -5.03 7.74
C MET A 470 -9.32 -6.06 6.65
N ALA A 471 -9.54 -5.73 5.38
CA ALA A 471 -9.16 -6.56 4.24
C ALA A 471 -7.64 -6.64 4.04
N CYS A 472 -6.95 -5.51 4.17
CA CYS A 472 -5.51 -5.42 3.95
C CYS A 472 -4.68 -6.35 4.86
N PRO A 473 -4.90 -6.38 6.19
CA PRO A 473 -4.18 -7.29 7.08
C PRO A 473 -4.45 -8.77 6.81
N LEU A 474 -5.61 -9.15 6.23
CA LEU A 474 -5.84 -10.52 5.79
C LEU A 474 -4.86 -10.92 4.70
N VAL A 475 -4.63 -10.05 3.72
CA VAL A 475 -3.64 -10.31 2.66
C VAL A 475 -2.23 -10.33 3.24
N SER A 476 -1.90 -9.45 4.20
CA SER A 476 -0.60 -9.46 4.88
C SER A 476 -0.33 -10.74 5.65
N GLY A 477 -1.35 -11.28 6.32
CA GLY A 477 -1.26 -12.58 7.02
C GLY A 477 -1.05 -13.74 6.05
N VAL A 478 -1.80 -13.79 4.94
CA VAL A 478 -1.60 -14.83 3.91
C VAL A 478 -0.22 -14.70 3.27
N ALA A 479 0.24 -13.47 2.98
CA ALA A 479 1.60 -13.21 2.50
C ALA A 479 2.65 -13.76 3.47
N ALA A 480 2.44 -13.61 4.78
CA ALA A 480 3.35 -14.16 5.79
C ALA A 480 3.45 -15.70 5.75
N LEU A 481 2.31 -16.39 5.54
CA LEU A 481 2.30 -17.86 5.39
C LEU A 481 2.98 -18.30 4.09
N VAL A 482 2.82 -17.55 3.00
CA VAL A 482 3.53 -17.81 1.73
C VAL A 482 5.04 -17.62 1.93
N ILE A 483 5.47 -16.58 2.64
CA ILE A 483 6.88 -16.34 2.98
C ILE A 483 7.41 -17.46 3.89
N GLU A 484 6.62 -17.93 4.86
CA GLU A 484 6.98 -19.06 5.69
C GLU A 484 7.31 -20.29 4.83
N LYS A 485 6.44 -20.65 3.90
CA LYS A 485 6.63 -21.83 3.04
C LYS A 485 7.78 -21.69 2.06
N TYR A 486 7.87 -20.57 1.35
CA TYR A 486 8.74 -20.42 0.20
C TYR A 486 10.05 -19.66 0.51
N GLY A 487 10.10 -18.90 1.60
CA GLY A 487 11.18 -17.98 1.93
C GLY A 487 12.00 -18.41 3.16
N VAL A 488 11.35 -18.86 4.25
CA VAL A 488 12.06 -19.19 5.49
C VAL A 488 13.11 -20.29 5.27
N GLY A 489 14.34 -20.01 5.67
CA GLY A 489 15.49 -20.92 5.49
C GLY A 489 15.98 -21.04 4.05
N LYS A 490 15.51 -20.17 3.14
CA LYS A 490 15.88 -20.17 1.72
C LYS A 490 16.41 -18.81 1.30
N LYS A 491 17.12 -18.78 0.17
CA LYS A 491 17.62 -17.54 -0.46
C LYS A 491 16.91 -17.30 -1.78
N GLY A 492 16.75 -16.01 -2.12
CA GLY A 492 16.26 -15.58 -3.44
C GLY A 492 14.74 -15.54 -3.59
N PHE A 493 13.96 -15.76 -2.52
CA PHE A 493 12.53 -15.45 -2.56
C PHE A 493 12.34 -13.93 -2.56
N THR A 494 11.55 -13.40 -3.50
CA THR A 494 11.42 -11.95 -3.75
C THR A 494 9.98 -11.46 -3.63
N PRO A 495 9.75 -10.16 -3.47
CA PRO A 495 8.42 -9.57 -3.47
C PRO A 495 7.62 -9.86 -4.74
N GLU A 496 8.28 -9.89 -5.91
CA GLU A 496 7.64 -10.20 -7.20
C GLU A 496 7.14 -11.63 -7.22
N ALA A 497 7.94 -12.59 -6.77
CA ALA A 497 7.53 -14.00 -6.67
C ALA A 497 6.35 -14.17 -5.70
N LEU A 498 6.36 -13.45 -4.58
CA LEU A 498 5.24 -13.42 -3.63
C LEU A 498 3.97 -12.87 -4.27
N LYS A 499 4.04 -11.72 -4.96
CA LYS A 499 2.90 -11.14 -5.68
C LYS A 499 2.37 -12.09 -6.73
N GLU A 500 3.23 -12.72 -7.54
CA GLU A 500 2.83 -13.70 -8.55
C GLU A 500 2.05 -14.88 -7.93
N ILE A 501 2.49 -15.41 -6.79
CA ILE A 501 1.78 -16.45 -6.04
C ILE A 501 0.41 -15.97 -5.60
N LEU A 502 0.34 -14.82 -4.90
CA LEU A 502 -0.91 -14.27 -4.38
C LEU A 502 -1.94 -13.99 -5.49
N TYR A 503 -1.49 -13.45 -6.62
CA TYR A 503 -2.37 -13.05 -7.71
C TYR A 503 -2.88 -14.25 -8.52
N GLN A 504 -2.01 -15.23 -8.80
CA GLN A 504 -2.40 -16.42 -9.58
C GLN A 504 -3.22 -17.43 -8.77
N SER A 505 -3.16 -17.37 -7.46
CA SER A 505 -3.96 -18.21 -6.57
C SER A 505 -5.29 -17.57 -6.15
N ALA A 506 -5.50 -16.27 -6.45
CA ALA A 506 -6.70 -15.55 -6.03
C ALA A 506 -7.98 -16.14 -6.64
N TYR A 507 -9.04 -16.20 -5.85
CA TYR A 507 -10.36 -16.65 -6.29
C TYR A 507 -11.07 -15.57 -7.11
N ASP A 508 -11.48 -15.90 -8.34
CA ASP A 508 -12.14 -14.96 -9.25
C ASP A 508 -13.47 -14.43 -8.68
N LEU A 509 -13.63 -13.12 -8.69
CA LEU A 509 -14.80 -12.41 -8.16
C LEU A 509 -15.76 -11.89 -9.25
N ASP A 510 -15.42 -11.98 -10.53
CA ASP A 510 -16.14 -11.31 -11.62
C ASP A 510 -17.58 -11.83 -11.77
N GLU A 511 -17.82 -13.13 -11.54
CA GLU A 511 -19.18 -13.72 -11.55
C GLU A 511 -20.12 -13.07 -10.52
N TYR A 512 -19.58 -12.72 -9.34
CA TYR A 512 -20.36 -12.11 -8.26
C TYR A 512 -20.46 -10.59 -8.41
N ASN A 513 -19.56 -9.99 -9.20
CA ASN A 513 -19.40 -8.54 -9.35
C ASN A 513 -19.39 -8.11 -10.82
N PRO A 514 -20.39 -8.47 -11.66
CA PRO A 514 -20.33 -8.21 -13.10
C PRO A 514 -20.22 -6.71 -13.47
N ARG A 515 -20.63 -5.80 -12.56
CA ARG A 515 -20.46 -4.34 -12.74
C ARG A 515 -19.06 -3.85 -12.45
N TYR A 516 -18.26 -4.64 -11.75
CA TYR A 516 -16.90 -4.35 -11.31
C TYR A 516 -15.91 -5.38 -11.87
N ALA A 517 -16.30 -6.13 -12.90
CA ALA A 517 -15.45 -7.14 -13.52
C ALA A 517 -14.09 -6.53 -13.90
N GLY A 518 -13.01 -7.20 -13.49
CA GLY A 518 -11.65 -6.72 -13.67
C GLY A 518 -11.22 -5.52 -12.80
N GLN A 519 -12.06 -5.05 -11.85
CA GLN A 519 -11.78 -3.87 -11.02
C GLN A 519 -11.60 -4.18 -9.53
N LEU A 520 -11.61 -5.47 -9.15
CA LEU A 520 -11.42 -5.96 -7.79
C LEU A 520 -10.09 -6.73 -7.62
N GLY A 521 -9.10 -6.36 -8.38
CA GLY A 521 -7.82 -7.04 -8.40
C GLY A 521 -7.89 -8.38 -9.13
N HIS A 522 -6.97 -9.28 -8.83
CA HIS A 522 -6.93 -10.63 -9.39
C HIS A 522 -8.02 -11.54 -8.78
N GLY A 523 -8.72 -11.06 -7.74
CA GLY A 523 -9.77 -11.80 -7.05
C GLY A 523 -9.61 -11.74 -5.53
N CYS A 524 -10.32 -12.59 -4.79
CA CYS A 524 -10.18 -12.75 -3.35
C CYS A 524 -8.91 -13.56 -3.03
N VAL A 525 -8.11 -13.10 -2.07
CA VAL A 525 -6.97 -13.86 -1.57
C VAL A 525 -7.42 -15.25 -1.08
N ASP A 526 -6.69 -16.29 -1.45
CA ASP A 526 -6.98 -17.69 -1.14
C ASP A 526 -5.72 -18.34 -0.55
N ALA A 527 -5.70 -18.55 0.76
CA ALA A 527 -4.54 -19.08 1.46
C ALA A 527 -4.23 -20.52 1.05
N ALA A 528 -5.26 -21.35 0.88
CA ALA A 528 -5.07 -22.74 0.47
C ALA A 528 -4.46 -22.83 -0.93
N ALA A 529 -5.04 -22.12 -1.90
CA ALA A 529 -4.53 -22.09 -3.26
C ALA A 529 -3.12 -21.50 -3.35
N ALA A 530 -2.81 -20.43 -2.58
CA ALA A 530 -1.48 -19.81 -2.55
C ALA A 530 -0.40 -20.75 -2.01
N LEU A 531 -0.76 -21.61 -1.07
CA LEU A 531 0.18 -22.57 -0.49
C LEU A 531 0.23 -23.91 -1.24
N GLU A 532 -0.73 -24.19 -2.13
CA GLU A 532 -0.73 -25.38 -2.98
C GLU A 532 -0.17 -25.13 -4.37
N ILE A 533 -0.04 -23.85 -4.80
CA ILE A 533 0.38 -23.51 -6.16
C ILE A 533 1.76 -24.07 -6.49
N ASP A 534 1.89 -24.63 -7.70
CA ASP A 534 3.19 -25.04 -8.23
C ASP A 534 3.90 -23.83 -8.85
N VAL A 535 4.86 -23.27 -8.10
CA VAL A 535 5.61 -22.08 -8.52
C VAL A 535 6.42 -22.28 -9.82
N SER A 536 6.68 -23.53 -10.24
CA SER A 536 7.34 -23.82 -11.52
C SER A 536 6.42 -23.64 -12.73
N ASN A 537 5.11 -23.60 -12.50
CA ASN A 537 4.06 -23.50 -13.51
C ASN A 537 3.31 -22.16 -13.48
N LEU A 538 3.84 -21.14 -12.79
CA LEU A 538 3.24 -19.80 -12.80
C LEU A 538 3.20 -19.24 -14.23
N HIS A 539 2.03 -18.72 -14.62
CA HIS A 539 1.85 -18.13 -15.94
C HIS A 539 2.69 -16.87 -16.12
N PRO A 540 3.50 -16.77 -17.17
CA PRO A 540 4.36 -15.61 -17.38
C PRO A 540 3.61 -14.35 -17.82
N PHE A 541 2.33 -14.47 -18.20
CA PHE A 541 1.44 -13.38 -18.60
C PHE A 541 0.01 -13.70 -18.16
N ILE A 542 -0.64 -12.77 -17.45
CA ILE A 542 -2.02 -12.92 -16.98
C ILE A 542 -2.86 -11.79 -17.55
N LEU A 543 -3.86 -12.14 -18.35
CA LEU A 543 -4.92 -11.22 -18.74
C LEU A 543 -5.97 -11.19 -17.64
N LYS A 544 -6.24 -10.02 -17.06
CA LYS A 544 -7.14 -9.87 -15.90
C LYS A 544 -8.59 -10.24 -16.22
N SER A 545 -9.05 -9.93 -17.44
CA SER A 545 -10.33 -10.38 -17.97
C SER A 545 -10.21 -10.68 -19.46
N ASN A 546 -10.81 -11.75 -19.90
CA ASN A 546 -10.95 -12.05 -21.33
C ASN A 546 -12.23 -11.43 -21.95
N GLN A 547 -13.02 -10.70 -21.15
CA GLN A 547 -14.22 -9.96 -21.54
C GLN A 547 -14.07 -8.49 -21.15
N ILE A 548 -13.82 -7.62 -22.14
CA ILE A 548 -13.51 -6.20 -21.92
C ILE A 548 -14.75 -5.35 -22.20
N THR A 549 -15.24 -4.67 -21.18
CA THR A 549 -16.43 -3.81 -21.26
C THR A 549 -16.13 -2.33 -21.06
N ASP A 550 -14.99 -2.00 -20.45
CA ASP A 550 -14.59 -0.63 -20.07
C ASP A 550 -13.51 -0.01 -20.98
N ASN A 551 -13.22 -0.65 -22.10
CA ASN A 551 -12.19 -0.23 -23.05
C ASN A 551 -10.73 -0.29 -22.55
N MET A 552 -10.48 -0.91 -21.38
CA MET A 552 -9.15 -1.06 -20.82
C MET A 552 -8.72 -2.53 -20.87
N LEU A 553 -7.65 -2.82 -21.59
CA LEU A 553 -7.01 -4.13 -21.59
C LEU A 553 -6.03 -4.18 -20.42
N ILE A 554 -6.38 -4.94 -19.37
CA ILE A 554 -5.60 -5.01 -18.13
C ILE A 554 -4.92 -6.37 -18.03
N PHE A 555 -3.60 -6.35 -17.75
CA PHE A 555 -2.80 -7.56 -17.64
C PHE A 555 -1.61 -7.35 -16.71
N SER A 556 -0.99 -8.45 -16.29
CA SER A 556 0.29 -8.45 -15.59
C SER A 556 1.27 -9.40 -16.24
N VAL A 557 2.56 -9.19 -15.99
CA VAL A 557 3.65 -10.05 -16.48
C VAL A 557 4.51 -10.53 -15.35
N SER A 558 5.01 -11.76 -15.43
CA SER A 558 5.98 -12.28 -14.49
C SER A 558 7.36 -11.64 -14.65
N SER A 559 8.24 -11.89 -13.70
CA SER A 559 9.65 -11.47 -13.76
C SER A 559 10.38 -11.99 -15.02
N SER A 560 9.96 -13.14 -15.54
CA SER A 560 10.51 -13.74 -16.77
C SER A 560 10.18 -12.93 -18.03
N MET A 561 9.08 -12.16 -18.05
CA MET A 561 8.61 -11.37 -19.18
C MET A 561 8.59 -9.85 -18.93
N SER A 562 9.04 -9.38 -17.78
CA SER A 562 9.14 -7.95 -17.46
C SER A 562 10.25 -7.23 -18.24
N GLY A 563 10.25 -5.91 -18.22
CA GLY A 563 11.19 -5.06 -18.96
C GLY A 563 10.65 -4.62 -20.31
N ASN A 564 11.54 -4.37 -21.27
CA ASN A 564 11.15 -3.95 -22.61
C ASN A 564 10.47 -5.10 -23.35
N GLY A 565 9.27 -4.86 -23.84
CA GLY A 565 8.48 -5.83 -24.58
C GLY A 565 7.63 -5.19 -25.66
N LYS A 566 6.98 -6.03 -26.45
CA LYS A 566 6.12 -5.62 -27.55
C LYS A 566 4.75 -6.28 -27.41
N LEU A 567 3.69 -5.46 -27.38
CA LEU A 567 2.30 -5.91 -27.36
C LEU A 567 1.65 -5.65 -28.73
N ILE A 568 1.07 -6.69 -29.30
CA ILE A 568 0.44 -6.64 -30.61
C ILE A 568 -0.98 -7.18 -30.47
N LEU A 569 -1.98 -6.50 -31.04
CA LEU A 569 -3.34 -7.01 -31.14
C LEU A 569 -3.71 -7.32 -32.60
N TYR A 570 -4.35 -8.47 -32.78
CA TYR A 570 -4.94 -8.90 -34.05
C TYR A 570 -6.45 -9.02 -33.88
N ASN A 571 -7.23 -8.56 -34.87
CA ASN A 571 -8.67 -8.74 -34.88
C ASN A 571 -9.07 -10.18 -35.30
N GLY A 572 -10.38 -10.49 -35.29
CA GLY A 572 -10.92 -11.80 -35.59
C GLY A 572 -10.61 -12.36 -37.00
N ILE A 573 -10.19 -11.51 -37.93
CA ILE A 573 -9.74 -11.91 -39.29
C ILE A 573 -8.21 -11.93 -39.44
N GLY A 574 -7.47 -11.78 -38.32
CA GLY A 574 -6.01 -11.84 -38.29
C GLY A 574 -5.28 -10.58 -38.73
N SER A 575 -5.97 -9.44 -38.90
CA SER A 575 -5.33 -8.16 -39.21
C SER A 575 -4.77 -7.53 -37.95
N LYS A 576 -3.52 -7.04 -38.03
CA LYS A 576 -2.90 -6.29 -36.94
C LYS A 576 -3.61 -4.93 -36.75
N VAL A 577 -4.10 -4.65 -35.54
CA VAL A 577 -4.87 -3.44 -35.21
C VAL A 577 -4.20 -2.57 -34.16
N LEU A 578 -3.22 -3.11 -33.41
CA LEU A 578 -2.41 -2.36 -32.44
C LEU A 578 -0.99 -2.93 -32.41
N ASP A 579 0.01 -2.09 -32.20
CA ASP A 579 1.41 -2.48 -32.10
C ASP A 579 2.13 -1.48 -31.17
N LEU A 580 2.45 -1.91 -29.93
CA LEU A 580 3.03 -1.05 -28.89
C LEU A 580 4.34 -1.63 -28.37
N HIS A 581 5.32 -0.75 -28.13
CA HIS A 581 6.50 -1.05 -27.34
C HIS A 581 6.27 -0.55 -25.91
N LEU A 582 6.40 -1.45 -24.93
CA LEU A 582 6.09 -1.19 -23.53
C LEU A 582 7.31 -1.56 -22.68
N LYS A 583 7.52 -0.81 -21.60
CA LYS A 583 8.41 -1.21 -20.51
C LYS A 583 7.53 -1.60 -19.33
N LEU A 584 7.48 -2.90 -19.03
CA LEU A 584 6.58 -3.47 -18.02
C LEU A 584 7.35 -3.92 -16.79
N GLU A 585 6.79 -3.66 -15.61
CA GLU A 585 7.29 -4.15 -14.34
C GLU A 585 6.67 -5.51 -14.00
N ALA A 586 7.44 -6.37 -13.33
CA ALA A 586 6.98 -7.68 -12.92
C ALA A 586 5.89 -7.58 -11.86
N ALA A 587 4.88 -8.45 -11.96
CA ALA A 587 3.79 -8.57 -11.00
C ALA A 587 3.04 -7.24 -10.70
N SER A 588 3.10 -6.30 -11.63
CA SER A 588 2.32 -5.05 -11.62
C SER A 588 1.20 -5.12 -12.64
N LEU A 589 0.08 -4.46 -12.36
CA LEU A 589 -1.00 -4.33 -13.34
C LEU A 589 -0.65 -3.26 -14.36
N HIS A 590 -0.82 -3.61 -15.61
CA HIS A 590 -0.63 -2.72 -16.75
C HIS A 590 -1.95 -2.56 -17.48
N ALA A 591 -2.23 -1.36 -17.96
CA ALA A 591 -3.46 -1.04 -18.67
C ALA A 591 -3.16 -0.44 -20.04
N VAL A 592 -3.85 -0.92 -21.08
CA VAL A 592 -3.78 -0.40 -22.44
C VAL A 592 -5.16 0.05 -22.89
N ASP A 593 -5.29 1.33 -23.25
CA ASP A 593 -6.53 1.88 -23.82
C ASP A 593 -6.80 1.30 -25.22
N ILE A 594 -7.93 0.60 -25.34
CA ILE A 594 -8.42 0.01 -26.57
C ILE A 594 -9.75 0.63 -27.03
N THR A 595 -10.07 1.85 -26.60
CA THR A 595 -11.31 2.59 -27.00
C THR A 595 -11.47 2.67 -28.52
N LYS A 596 -10.38 2.78 -29.27
CA LYS A 596 -10.39 2.88 -30.74
C LYS A 596 -10.70 1.55 -31.45
N LEU A 597 -10.71 0.43 -30.74
CA LEU A 597 -11.04 -0.87 -31.31
C LEU A 597 -12.57 -1.10 -31.32
N SER A 598 -13.09 -1.72 -32.35
CA SER A 598 -14.51 -2.11 -32.42
C SER A 598 -14.82 -3.28 -31.49
N ALA A 599 -16.08 -3.49 -31.14
CA ALA A 599 -16.50 -4.72 -30.47
C ALA A 599 -16.16 -5.95 -31.34
N GLY A 600 -15.69 -7.02 -30.70
CA GLY A 600 -15.28 -8.24 -31.44
C GLY A 600 -14.23 -9.08 -30.74
N TYR A 601 -13.79 -10.13 -31.42
CA TYR A 601 -12.75 -11.05 -30.95
C TYR A 601 -11.35 -10.54 -31.33
N TYR A 602 -10.44 -10.65 -30.38
CA TYR A 602 -9.05 -10.24 -30.55
C TYR A 602 -8.08 -11.31 -30.06
N THR A 603 -6.90 -11.33 -30.68
CA THR A 603 -5.74 -12.09 -30.19
C THR A 603 -4.67 -11.09 -29.78
N LEU A 604 -4.26 -11.12 -28.52
CA LEU A 604 -3.12 -10.43 -27.96
C LEU A 604 -1.87 -11.30 -28.17
N VAL A 605 -0.79 -10.69 -28.60
CA VAL A 605 0.54 -11.29 -28.63
C VAL A 605 1.47 -10.38 -27.84
N TYR A 606 2.11 -10.92 -26.82
CA TYR A 606 3.14 -10.20 -26.06
C TYR A 606 4.49 -10.90 -26.23
N GLN A 607 5.52 -10.11 -26.53
CA GLN A 607 6.89 -10.58 -26.78
C GLN A 607 7.87 -9.84 -25.89
N ALA A 608 8.64 -10.56 -25.08
CA ALA A 608 9.71 -10.01 -24.25
C ALA A 608 10.76 -11.07 -23.95
N LYS A 609 12.03 -10.68 -23.81
CA LYS A 609 13.15 -11.55 -23.42
C LYS A 609 13.25 -12.86 -24.24
N GLY A 610 12.85 -12.83 -25.52
CA GLY A 610 12.87 -14.00 -26.39
C GLY A 610 11.69 -14.96 -26.24
N MET A 611 10.73 -14.66 -25.39
CA MET A 611 9.48 -15.40 -25.22
C MET A 611 8.32 -14.71 -25.94
N GLU A 612 7.31 -15.48 -26.33
CA GLU A 612 6.07 -15.02 -26.93
C GLU A 612 4.89 -15.71 -26.24
N ILE A 613 3.91 -14.90 -25.82
CA ILE A 613 2.63 -15.37 -25.26
C ILE A 613 1.50 -14.89 -26.17
N ARG A 614 0.44 -15.72 -26.27
CA ARG A 614 -0.76 -15.41 -27.04
C ARG A 614 -1.99 -15.64 -26.18
N GLU A 615 -2.81 -14.57 -26.01
CA GLU A 615 -4.05 -14.61 -25.30
C GLU A 615 -5.22 -14.15 -26.20
N LYS A 616 -6.42 -14.58 -25.87
CA LYS A 616 -7.64 -14.20 -26.60
C LYS A 616 -8.60 -13.47 -25.70
N PHE A 617 -9.20 -12.40 -26.22
CA PHE A 617 -10.23 -11.68 -25.50
C PHE A 617 -11.36 -11.20 -26.41
N ILE A 618 -12.48 -10.83 -25.82
CA ILE A 618 -13.63 -10.23 -26.47
C ILE A 618 -13.78 -8.81 -25.97
N LYS A 619 -13.92 -7.86 -26.87
CA LYS A 619 -14.34 -6.50 -26.57
C LYS A 619 -15.83 -6.35 -26.89
N TYR A 620 -16.60 -5.84 -25.93
CA TYR A 620 -18.02 -5.54 -26.06
C TYR A 620 -18.30 -4.09 -26.41
#